data_0e2ffb3834fca249d553985b65056446
#
_entry.id   0e2ffb3834fca249d553985b65056446
#
_cell.length_a   1.000
_cell.length_b   1.000
_cell.length_c   1.000
_cell.angle_alpha   90.00
_cell.angle_beta   90.00
_cell.angle_gamma   90.00
#
_symmetry.space_group_name_H-M   'P 1'
#
loop_
_entity.id
_entity.type
_entity.pdbx_description
1 polymer ?
#
loop_
_entity_poly.entity_id
_entity_poly.type
_entity_poly.pdbx_seq_one_letter_code
_entity_poly.pdbx_strand_id
1 'polypeptide(L)'
;MSLTAPTPPTEPGSQIIHNVILGTYRISNDPNEVITTVLGSCVAVCLFDLERGLGGMNHFLLPEGRSGDLEEVVFGLQAMELLINAMLKQGAQKYNMQAKLFGGAQMIGGLSNIGERNVAFAREFLSDEAFPVVSESVGGTMGRKIMFMPTTGLVRQRMVPAV
;
A
#
# COMPACT_ATOMS: atom_id res chain seq x y z
N MET A 1 5.41 23.79 29.74
CA MET A 1 5.51 22.87 28.59
C MET A 1 5.42 21.44 29.10
N SER A 2 4.32 20.80 28.84
CA SER A 2 4.15 19.39 29.18
C SER A 2 4.86 18.57 28.11
N LEU A 3 6.02 18.04 28.44
CA LEU A 3 6.65 16.99 27.65
C LEU A 3 5.85 15.72 27.91
N THR A 4 4.97 15.38 27.02
CA THR A 4 4.38 14.05 27.00
C THR A 4 5.50 13.05 26.81
N ALA A 5 5.80 12.27 27.84
CA ALA A 5 6.72 11.17 27.72
C ALA A 5 6.26 10.25 26.58
N PRO A 6 7.19 9.74 25.76
CA PRO A 6 6.83 8.76 24.75
C PRO A 6 6.08 7.61 25.42
N THR A 7 4.92 7.28 24.90
CA THR A 7 4.16 6.12 25.36
C THR A 7 5.08 4.91 25.32
N PRO A 8 5.24 4.16 26.42
CA PRO A 8 6.10 3.01 26.42
C PRO A 8 5.63 2.02 25.34
N PRO A 9 6.58 1.30 24.71
CA PRO A 9 6.20 0.30 23.73
C PRO A 9 5.22 -0.68 24.37
N THR A 10 4.08 -0.83 23.75
CA THR A 10 3.04 -1.73 24.21
C THR A 10 3.59 -3.16 24.25
N GLU A 11 3.20 -3.91 25.26
CA GLU A 11 3.66 -5.29 25.45
C GLU A 11 3.47 -6.16 24.20
N PRO A 12 4.38 -7.14 23.96
CA PRO A 12 4.19 -8.11 22.89
C PRO A 12 2.84 -8.81 23.05
N GLY A 13 1.93 -8.63 22.10
CA GLY A 13 0.58 -9.20 22.13
C GLY A 13 -0.55 -8.21 22.02
N SER A 14 -0.31 -6.90 22.09
CA SER A 14 -1.34 -5.87 21.99
C SER A 14 -1.46 -5.22 20.60
N GLN A 15 -0.82 -5.81 19.58
CA GLN A 15 -0.95 -5.32 18.20
C GLN A 15 -2.37 -5.52 17.68
N ILE A 16 -2.91 -4.46 17.08
CA ILE A 16 -4.19 -4.52 16.38
C ILE A 16 -3.90 -4.73 14.90
N ILE A 17 -4.34 -5.86 14.36
CA ILE A 17 -4.08 -6.22 12.97
C ILE A 17 -5.34 -5.95 12.15
N HIS A 18 -5.21 -5.13 11.10
CA HIS A 18 -6.28 -4.85 10.15
C HIS A 18 -5.93 -5.42 8.78
N ASN A 19 -6.78 -6.28 8.27
CA ASN A 19 -6.64 -6.83 6.93
C ASN A 19 -7.32 -5.91 5.92
N VAL A 20 -6.57 -5.48 4.90
CA VAL A 20 -7.10 -4.67 3.79
C VAL A 20 -7.42 -5.60 2.63
N ILE A 21 -8.71 -5.78 2.38
CA ILE A 21 -9.19 -6.61 1.27
C ILE A 21 -9.17 -5.81 -0.03
N LEU A 22 -9.25 -6.55 -1.15
CA LEU A 22 -9.26 -5.95 -2.49
C LEU A 22 -10.34 -4.87 -2.60
N GLY A 23 -9.96 -3.72 -3.14
CA GLY A 23 -10.86 -2.58 -3.35
C GLY A 23 -11.00 -1.65 -2.16
N THR A 24 -10.28 -1.90 -1.07
CA THR A 24 -10.36 -1.09 0.15
C THR A 24 -9.02 -0.44 0.49
N TYR A 25 -9.06 0.45 1.47
CA TYR A 25 -7.87 1.07 2.03
C TYR A 25 -8.06 1.28 3.53
N ARG A 26 -6.95 1.49 4.24
CA ARG A 26 -6.95 1.86 5.64
C ARG A 26 -5.80 2.80 5.94
N ILE A 27 -6.05 3.77 6.81
CA ILE A 27 -5.01 4.64 7.35
C ILE A 27 -4.98 4.51 8.87
N SER A 28 -3.84 4.78 9.48
CA SER A 28 -3.70 4.76 10.94
C SER A 28 -2.54 5.63 11.40
N ASN A 29 -2.72 6.25 12.56
CA ASN A 29 -1.68 6.93 13.33
C ASN A 29 -1.44 6.24 14.68
N ASP A 30 -1.95 5.03 14.85
CA ASP A 30 -1.79 4.25 16.08
C ASP A 30 -0.53 3.36 15.95
N PRO A 31 0.48 3.54 16.81
CA PRO A 31 1.70 2.73 16.75
C PRO A 31 1.48 1.24 17.03
N ASN A 32 0.31 0.86 17.54
CA ASN A 32 -0.05 -0.53 17.79
C ASN A 32 -0.78 -1.18 16.61
N GLU A 33 -1.19 -0.41 15.62
CA GLU A 33 -1.85 -0.96 14.43
C GLU A 33 -0.86 -1.46 13.40
N VAL A 34 -1.19 -2.62 12.84
CA VAL A 34 -0.49 -3.23 11.71
C VAL A 34 -1.53 -3.45 10.61
N ILE A 35 -1.24 -2.97 9.41
CA ILE A 35 -2.10 -3.15 8.26
C ILE A 35 -1.51 -4.26 7.40
N THR A 36 -2.31 -5.30 7.12
CA THR A 36 -1.85 -6.49 6.41
C THR A 36 -2.71 -6.79 5.20
N THR A 37 -2.11 -7.44 4.22
CA THR A 37 -2.84 -7.99 3.08
C THR A 37 -2.02 -9.10 2.41
N VAL A 38 -2.69 -9.89 1.57
CA VAL A 38 -2.06 -10.91 0.74
C VAL A 38 -2.26 -10.53 -0.73
N LEU A 39 -1.19 -10.53 -1.48
CA LEU A 39 -1.16 -10.07 -2.86
C LEU A 39 -0.69 -11.19 -3.80
N GLY A 40 -1.41 -11.37 -4.89
CA GLY A 40 -0.95 -12.10 -6.06
C GLY A 40 -0.63 -11.11 -7.18
N SER A 41 -1.47 -11.07 -8.20
CA SER A 41 -1.38 -10.09 -9.30
C SER A 41 -1.83 -8.69 -8.92
N CYS A 42 -2.55 -8.55 -7.81
CA CYS A 42 -2.95 -7.27 -7.25
C CYS A 42 -1.75 -6.49 -6.72
N VAL A 43 -1.94 -5.20 -6.46
CA VAL A 43 -0.93 -4.34 -5.85
C VAL A 43 -1.46 -3.67 -4.60
N ALA A 44 -0.53 -3.35 -3.71
CA ALA A 44 -0.77 -2.49 -2.57
C ALA A 44 0.25 -1.35 -2.59
N VAL A 45 -0.24 -0.15 -2.38
CA VAL A 45 0.59 1.03 -2.18
C VAL A 45 0.53 1.40 -0.71
N CYS A 46 1.68 1.49 -0.08
CA CYS A 46 1.82 2.00 1.28
C CYS A 46 2.30 3.44 1.19
N LEU A 47 1.53 4.37 1.76
CA LEU A 47 1.92 5.78 1.90
C LEU A 47 2.15 6.09 3.37
N PHE A 48 3.15 6.89 3.67
CA PHE A 48 3.42 7.26 5.04
C PHE A 48 4.09 8.63 5.14
N ASP A 49 3.74 9.35 6.20
CA ASP A 49 4.32 10.62 6.60
C ASP A 49 4.98 10.41 7.96
N LEU A 50 6.31 10.32 7.99
CA LEU A 50 7.06 10.01 9.20
C LEU A 50 6.97 11.12 10.25
N GLU A 51 6.88 12.38 9.81
CA GLU A 51 6.76 13.51 10.74
C GLU A 51 5.43 13.49 11.50
N ARG A 52 4.38 13.01 10.85
CA ARG A 52 3.05 12.90 11.46
C ARG A 52 2.79 11.56 12.12
N GLY A 53 3.67 10.57 11.91
CA GLY A 53 3.43 9.22 12.39
C GLY A 53 2.13 8.64 11.83
N LEU A 54 1.85 8.90 10.57
CA LEU A 54 0.62 8.53 9.88
C LEU A 54 0.95 7.77 8.61
N GLY A 55 0.25 6.67 8.38
CA GLY A 55 0.40 5.91 7.17
C GLY A 55 -0.88 5.21 6.76
N GLY A 56 -0.89 4.72 5.54
CA GLY A 56 -2.03 4.00 5.01
C GLY A 56 -1.64 3.09 3.87
N MET A 57 -2.51 2.16 3.58
CA MET A 57 -2.32 1.18 2.52
C MET A 57 -3.63 0.96 1.77
N ASN A 58 -3.55 0.88 0.45
CA ASN A 58 -4.65 0.39 -0.37
C ASN A 58 -4.34 -1.00 -0.93
N HIS A 59 -5.33 -1.62 -1.52
CA HIS A 59 -5.22 -2.89 -2.21
C HIS A 59 -6.11 -2.84 -3.44
N PHE A 60 -5.54 -2.85 -4.63
CA PHE A 60 -6.33 -2.73 -5.84
C PHE A 60 -5.86 -3.64 -6.96
N LEU A 61 -6.77 -3.89 -7.88
CA LEU A 61 -6.57 -4.62 -9.11
C LEU A 61 -7.26 -3.81 -10.21
N LEU A 62 -6.52 -3.45 -11.24
CA LEU A 62 -7.14 -2.80 -12.39
C LEU A 62 -8.06 -3.78 -13.10
N PRO A 63 -9.24 -3.33 -13.59
CA PRO A 63 -10.13 -4.21 -14.33
C PRO A 63 -9.42 -4.79 -15.55
N GLU A 64 -9.79 -6.01 -15.93
CA GLU A 64 -9.34 -6.57 -17.21
C GLU A 64 -9.94 -5.73 -18.35
N GLY A 65 -9.06 -5.10 -19.10
CA GLY A 65 -9.42 -4.29 -20.23
C GLY A 65 -8.27 -4.24 -21.22
N ARG A 66 -8.51 -3.66 -22.36
CA ARG A 66 -7.44 -3.37 -23.32
C ARG A 66 -6.55 -2.27 -22.73
N SER A 67 -5.26 -2.40 -22.91
CA SER A 67 -4.28 -1.38 -22.51
C SER A 67 -4.75 0.00 -22.97
N GLY A 68 -4.92 0.93 -22.02
CA GLY A 68 -5.42 2.27 -22.29
C GLY A 68 -6.93 2.43 -22.18
N ASP A 69 -7.65 1.44 -21.68
CA ASP A 69 -9.09 1.57 -21.43
C ASP A 69 -9.32 2.63 -20.36
N LEU A 70 -10.26 3.54 -20.63
CA LEU A 70 -10.62 4.64 -19.75
C LEU A 70 -11.12 4.14 -18.39
N GLU A 71 -11.89 3.04 -18.36
CA GLU A 71 -12.38 2.44 -17.12
C GLU A 71 -11.25 1.98 -16.21
N GLU A 72 -10.22 1.38 -16.78
CA GLU A 72 -9.03 0.94 -16.06
C GLU A 72 -8.32 2.11 -15.40
N VAL A 73 -8.09 3.19 -16.15
CA VAL A 73 -7.44 4.40 -15.66
C VAL A 73 -8.26 5.05 -14.55
N VAL A 74 -9.56 5.21 -14.76
CA VAL A 74 -10.47 5.82 -13.75
C VAL A 74 -10.47 5.01 -12.47
N PHE A 75 -10.54 3.68 -12.56
CA PHE A 75 -10.54 2.81 -11.38
C PHE A 75 -9.24 2.93 -10.58
N GLY A 76 -8.10 2.90 -11.26
CA GLY A 76 -6.80 3.05 -10.61
C GLY A 76 -6.62 4.42 -9.97
N LEU A 77 -6.99 5.50 -10.67
CA LEU A 77 -6.95 6.85 -10.12
C LEU A 77 -7.80 6.96 -8.86
N GLN A 78 -9.00 6.42 -8.88
CA GLN A 78 -9.89 6.44 -7.72
C GLN A 78 -9.28 5.72 -6.52
N ALA A 79 -8.68 4.54 -6.72
CA ALA A 79 -8.04 3.80 -5.65
C ALA A 79 -6.91 4.61 -5.00
N MET A 80 -6.10 5.28 -5.79
CA MET A 80 -5.00 6.11 -5.30
C MET A 80 -5.51 7.38 -4.63
N GLU A 81 -6.47 8.06 -5.23
CA GLU A 81 -7.01 9.31 -4.69
C GLU A 81 -7.73 9.11 -3.36
N LEU A 82 -8.46 8.02 -3.18
CA LEU A 82 -9.11 7.71 -1.90
C LEU A 82 -8.10 7.60 -0.77
N LEU A 83 -6.99 6.91 -1.00
CA LEU A 83 -5.94 6.76 0.00
C LEU A 83 -5.27 8.12 0.29
N ILE A 84 -4.88 8.85 -0.74
CA ILE A 84 -4.21 10.14 -0.60
C ILE A 84 -5.10 11.13 0.14
N ASN A 85 -6.37 11.24 -0.26
CA ASN A 85 -7.31 12.16 0.36
C ASN A 85 -7.54 11.82 1.84
N ALA A 86 -7.63 10.54 2.18
CA ALA A 86 -7.75 10.12 3.58
C ALA A 86 -6.52 10.54 4.39
N MET A 87 -5.32 10.36 3.83
CA MET A 87 -4.07 10.77 4.46
C MET A 87 -4.03 12.29 4.68
N LEU A 88 -4.37 13.07 3.67
CA LEU A 88 -4.37 14.54 3.76
C LEU A 88 -5.39 15.05 4.78
N LYS A 89 -6.58 14.45 4.84
CA LYS A 89 -7.60 14.82 5.82
C LYS A 89 -7.15 14.59 7.26
N GLN A 90 -6.30 13.61 7.49
CA GLN A 90 -5.76 13.30 8.81
C GLN A 90 -4.49 14.10 9.14
N GLY A 91 -4.09 14.99 8.26
CA GLY A 91 -2.99 15.91 8.52
C GLY A 91 -1.66 15.58 7.87
N ALA A 92 -1.59 14.54 7.04
CA ALA A 92 -0.38 14.27 6.27
C ALA A 92 -0.07 15.43 5.34
N GLN A 93 1.22 15.71 5.18
CA GLN A 93 1.69 16.73 4.24
C GLN A 93 2.20 16.05 2.99
N LYS A 94 1.70 16.47 1.83
CA LYS A 94 2.04 15.83 0.55
C LYS A 94 3.55 15.74 0.32
N TYR A 95 4.27 16.80 0.64
CA TYR A 95 5.73 16.87 0.45
C TYR A 95 6.52 15.98 1.42
N ASN A 96 5.90 15.47 2.48
CA ASN A 96 6.52 14.54 3.42
C ASN A 96 6.15 13.08 3.14
N MET A 97 5.21 12.83 2.24
CA MET A 97 4.76 11.46 1.99
C MET A 97 5.74 10.69 1.11
N GLN A 98 6.00 9.47 1.54
CA GLN A 98 6.81 8.48 0.82
C GLN A 98 5.96 7.25 0.55
N ALA A 99 6.35 6.48 -0.45
CA ALA A 99 5.61 5.30 -0.87
C ALA A 99 6.47 4.05 -0.88
N LYS A 100 5.81 2.92 -0.64
CA LYS A 100 6.33 1.58 -0.91
C LYS A 100 5.30 0.82 -1.73
N LEU A 101 5.76 0.00 -2.67
CA LEU A 101 4.91 -0.69 -3.64
C LEU A 101 5.15 -2.19 -3.58
N PHE A 102 4.06 -2.96 -3.54
CA PHE A 102 4.12 -4.43 -3.41
C PHE A 102 3.11 -5.10 -4.33
N GLY A 103 3.43 -6.29 -4.80
CA GLY A 103 2.52 -7.14 -5.52
C GLY A 103 2.83 -7.28 -7.00
N GLY A 104 1.79 -7.43 -7.80
CA GLY A 104 1.93 -7.51 -9.25
C GLY A 104 2.62 -8.77 -9.76
N ALA A 105 2.46 -9.90 -9.07
CA ALA A 105 3.02 -11.17 -9.52
C ALA A 105 2.28 -11.69 -10.75
N GLN A 106 2.99 -12.44 -11.58
CA GLN A 106 2.40 -13.23 -12.64
C GLN A 106 2.07 -14.62 -12.09
N MET A 107 0.78 -14.85 -11.85
CA MET A 107 0.33 -16.11 -11.27
C MET A 107 0.28 -17.21 -12.33
N ILE A 108 0.33 -18.47 -11.87
CA ILE A 108 0.34 -19.64 -12.75
C ILE A 108 -0.90 -19.66 -13.66
N GLY A 109 -0.69 -19.97 -14.94
CA GLY A 109 -1.75 -20.01 -15.94
C GLY A 109 -2.15 -18.65 -16.48
N GLY A 110 -1.50 -17.59 -16.03
CA GLY A 110 -1.76 -16.25 -16.51
C GLY A 110 -1.21 -16.03 -17.92
N LEU A 111 -2.10 -16.02 -18.89
CA LEU A 111 -1.77 -15.57 -20.26
C LEU A 111 -1.83 -14.03 -20.32
N SER A 112 -2.21 -13.39 -19.24
CA SER A 112 -2.35 -11.94 -19.14
C SER A 112 -1.24 -11.35 -18.29
N ASN A 113 -0.83 -10.14 -18.63
CA ASN A 113 0.15 -9.36 -17.90
C ASN A 113 -0.49 -8.44 -16.85
N ILE A 114 -1.53 -8.91 -16.17
CA ILE A 114 -2.30 -8.12 -15.20
C ILE A 114 -1.39 -7.56 -14.11
N GLY A 115 -0.51 -8.40 -13.55
CA GLY A 115 0.41 -7.96 -12.52
C GLY A 115 1.33 -6.82 -12.98
N GLU A 116 1.92 -6.95 -14.16
CA GLU A 116 2.77 -5.89 -14.75
C GLU A 116 2.00 -4.60 -14.96
N ARG A 117 0.76 -4.69 -15.44
CA ARG A 117 -0.08 -3.51 -15.69
C ARG A 117 -0.41 -2.77 -14.40
N ASN A 118 -0.73 -3.52 -13.34
CA ASN A 118 -1.00 -2.94 -12.03
C ASN A 118 0.23 -2.21 -11.49
N VAL A 119 1.39 -2.81 -11.59
CA VAL A 119 2.66 -2.20 -11.16
C VAL A 119 2.99 -0.97 -11.99
N ALA A 120 2.87 -1.06 -13.31
CA ALA A 120 3.17 0.06 -14.21
C ALA A 120 2.27 1.27 -13.90
N PHE A 121 0.97 1.02 -13.69
CA PHE A 121 0.04 2.08 -13.31
C PHE A 121 0.45 2.75 -12.00
N ALA A 122 0.73 1.96 -10.97
CA ALA A 122 1.10 2.49 -9.66
C ALA A 122 2.41 3.30 -9.71
N ARG A 123 3.41 2.81 -10.42
CA ARG A 123 4.69 3.53 -10.57
C ARG A 123 4.51 4.86 -11.29
N GLU A 124 3.76 4.86 -12.40
CA GLU A 124 3.49 6.06 -13.16
C GLU A 124 2.72 7.09 -12.34
N PHE A 125 1.67 6.64 -11.64
CA PHE A 125 0.89 7.51 -10.78
C PHE A 125 1.75 8.16 -9.69
N LEU A 126 2.54 7.36 -8.98
CA LEU A 126 3.40 7.85 -7.89
C LEU A 126 4.47 8.82 -8.41
N SER A 127 5.02 8.54 -9.58
CA SER A 127 5.98 9.43 -10.23
C SER A 127 5.34 10.76 -10.63
N ASP A 128 4.17 10.72 -11.26
CA ASP A 128 3.46 11.93 -11.71
C ASP A 128 3.05 12.82 -10.53
N GLU A 129 2.69 12.21 -9.40
CA GLU A 129 2.32 12.93 -8.18
C GLU A 129 3.54 13.29 -7.31
N ALA A 130 4.74 12.97 -7.76
CA ALA A 130 6.00 13.26 -7.07
C ALA A 130 6.11 12.61 -5.68
N PHE A 131 5.52 11.42 -5.49
CA PHE A 131 5.74 10.62 -4.30
C PHE A 131 6.96 9.71 -4.50
N PRO A 132 8.03 9.87 -3.73
CA PRO A 132 9.18 8.99 -3.87
C PRO A 132 8.84 7.56 -3.45
N VAL A 133 9.14 6.61 -4.32
CA VAL A 133 9.03 5.18 -4.02
C VAL A 133 10.36 4.73 -3.41
N VAL A 134 10.37 4.59 -2.09
CA VAL A 134 11.61 4.31 -1.35
C VAL A 134 11.93 2.83 -1.25
N SER A 135 10.96 1.98 -1.53
CA SER A 135 11.13 0.52 -1.55
C SER A 135 10.02 -0.12 -2.38
N GLU A 136 10.34 -1.22 -3.04
CA GLU A 136 9.33 -2.01 -3.73
C GLU A 136 9.68 -3.49 -3.75
N SER A 137 8.66 -4.34 -3.74
CA SER A 137 8.76 -5.77 -4.01
C SER A 137 7.64 -6.15 -4.94
N VAL A 138 7.95 -6.27 -6.22
CA VAL A 138 6.95 -6.43 -7.28
C VAL A 138 7.36 -7.52 -8.27
N GLY A 139 6.37 -8.04 -8.98
CA GLY A 139 6.60 -9.02 -10.03
C GLY A 139 6.84 -10.43 -9.50
N GLY A 140 7.57 -11.22 -10.27
CA GLY A 140 7.79 -12.61 -9.94
C GLY A 140 6.57 -13.49 -10.15
N THR A 141 6.57 -14.66 -9.53
CA THR A 141 5.52 -15.68 -9.69
C THR A 141 4.89 -16.11 -8.37
N MET A 142 5.34 -15.57 -7.25
CA MET A 142 4.84 -15.91 -5.92
C MET A 142 3.95 -14.81 -5.36
N GLY A 143 2.98 -15.20 -4.57
CA GLY A 143 2.21 -14.27 -3.76
C GLY A 143 3.05 -13.67 -2.64
N ARG A 144 2.50 -12.64 -2.00
CA ARG A 144 3.15 -11.94 -0.88
C ARG A 144 2.15 -11.67 0.21
N LYS A 145 2.54 -11.98 1.43
CA LYS A 145 1.86 -11.46 2.61
C LYS A 145 2.70 -10.31 3.15
N ILE A 146 2.11 -9.14 3.25
CA ILE A 146 2.78 -7.96 3.78
C ILE A 146 2.14 -7.49 5.08
N MET A 147 2.97 -6.97 5.97
CA MET A 147 2.56 -6.36 7.24
C MET A 147 3.18 -4.98 7.31
N PHE A 148 2.35 -3.97 7.22
CA PHE A 148 2.75 -2.57 7.18
C PHE A 148 2.49 -1.91 8.52
N MET A 149 3.53 -1.28 9.07
CA MET A 149 3.44 -0.46 10.28
C MET A 149 3.27 0.99 9.86
N PRO A 150 2.06 1.54 9.93
CA PRO A 150 1.75 2.83 9.29
C PRO A 150 2.48 4.02 9.93
N THR A 151 2.80 3.96 11.21
CA THR A 151 3.46 5.08 11.89
C THR A 151 4.94 5.19 11.62
N THR A 152 5.58 4.10 11.18
CA THR A 152 7.04 4.04 10.92
C THR A 152 7.38 3.79 9.47
N GLY A 153 6.42 3.40 8.65
CA GLY A 153 6.65 3.03 7.27
C GLY A 153 7.29 1.66 7.05
N LEU A 154 7.57 0.93 8.12
CA LEU A 154 8.18 -0.41 8.02
C LEU A 154 7.20 -1.41 7.41
N VAL A 155 7.72 -2.28 6.55
CA VAL A 155 6.98 -3.40 5.99
C VAL A 155 7.77 -4.69 6.19
N ARG A 156 7.09 -5.71 6.70
CA ARG A 156 7.57 -7.08 6.71
C ARG A 156 6.86 -7.86 5.63
N GLN A 157 7.60 -8.69 4.94
CA GLN A 157 7.06 -9.47 3.83
C GLN A 157 7.42 -10.94 3.96
N ARG A 158 6.47 -11.79 3.63
CA ARG A 158 6.67 -13.21 3.46
C ARG A 158 6.17 -13.61 2.06
N MET A 159 7.01 -14.30 1.30
CA MET A 159 6.60 -14.88 0.03
C MET A 159 5.68 -16.06 0.28
N VAL A 160 4.61 -16.15 -0.51
CA VAL A 160 3.58 -17.19 -0.40
C VAL A 160 3.56 -17.95 -1.71
N PRO A 161 3.64 -19.29 -1.68
CA PRO A 161 3.57 -20.05 -2.93
C PRO A 161 2.30 -19.75 -3.70
N ALA A 162 2.41 -19.72 -5.04
CA ALA A 162 1.26 -19.66 -5.92
C ALA A 162 0.45 -20.95 -5.77
N VAL A 163 -0.84 -20.81 -5.57
CA VAL A 163 -1.77 -21.93 -5.48
C VAL A 163 -2.42 -22.16 -6.83
#